data_9a4d70f606b5b49e0d592a300dd38c26
#
_entry.id   9a4d70f606b5b49e0d592a300dd38c26
#
_cell.length_a   1.000
_cell.length_b   1.000
_cell.length_c   1.000
_cell.angle_alpha   90.00
_cell.angle_beta   90.00
_cell.angle_gamma   90.00
#
_symmetry.space_group_name_H-M   'P 1'
#
loop_
_entity.id
_entity.type
_entity.pdbx_description
1 polymer ?
#
loop_
_entity_poly.entity_id
_entity_poly.type
_entity_poly.pdbx_seq_one_letter_code
_entity_poly.pdbx_strand_id
1 'polypeptide(L)'
;VGAEIPILGTNASWDEKGEYFVAEGDESDGTLVNFHPEHAILLNVEEEHLDYYDGLDAICEVFGRFCDQTSGKIYFCGDDPNARRVCGHRENAVSYGWNRELNYSAGDLVPKGAGTEFTVFRDGEDIARVLLGIPGRHNVLNALAAIAVASEVGVSFDRIDEALSSFRGARRRFEIKRQSDEVTIVDDYGHHPTEIAATIQTARSQHAGRLICLFQPHRFSRTQLLRDEFGSCFDGVDELWVTDIYPASEAPIPGITGQTIVDAVHELGEVEKAQFHPHQASLHLQVGRSLKPGDWVMTLGAGNIHEVGTRLANDLARRDFLRDTLEESSGVIKLYEPMRRHTTMKVGGPAQFWIEPTSVAGLARIVKYCSESGMPIRVVGRGSNLLVRDGGIPGVVVNPVKGEFSEIHVEGDTIRAGAGVKFKALAAAAQSAGLGNFEWMEGIPGNVGGSLRMNAGAMGWETFDQVVSVTMIDAEGRIVEKTREEIRHHYRNVPELAHNVAVSAVFRGVPKPDAEIAEVMNASKEKRRSSQPVAASAGCIFKNPEGIGAGQLVDEMGLKTKSVGNASVSEVHGNFIVNEGRATARDVLDLIAEIKAIVREERGIELETEVQIIGQDEPV
;
A
#
# COMPACT_ATOMS: atom_id res chain seq x y z
N VAL A 1 31.78 2.46 -2.68
CA VAL A 1 30.67 3.19 -3.32
C VAL A 1 29.52 3.39 -2.33
N GLY A 2 28.74 4.44 -2.51
CA GLY A 2 27.66 4.82 -1.60
C GLY A 2 26.44 3.90 -1.60
N ALA A 3 26.26 3.08 -2.65
CA ALA A 3 25.13 2.17 -2.79
C ALA A 3 25.58 0.71 -2.95
N GLU A 4 24.75 -0.23 -2.50
CA GLU A 4 24.98 -1.67 -2.74
C GLU A 4 24.85 -1.97 -4.24
N ILE A 5 25.83 -2.72 -4.76
CA ILE A 5 25.83 -3.21 -6.14
C ILE A 5 25.34 -4.66 -6.13
N PRO A 6 24.14 -4.96 -6.70
CA PRO A 6 23.50 -6.26 -6.60
C PRO A 6 24.37 -7.45 -7.04
N ILE A 7 25.16 -7.27 -8.12
CA ILE A 7 26.04 -8.33 -8.63
C ILE A 7 27.20 -8.65 -7.66
N LEU A 8 27.59 -7.70 -6.80
CA LEU A 8 28.62 -7.89 -5.78
C LEU A 8 28.03 -8.28 -4.41
N GLY A 9 26.74 -8.02 -4.18
CA GLY A 9 26.05 -8.21 -2.90
C GLY A 9 26.58 -7.31 -1.77
N THR A 10 27.30 -6.24 -2.12
CA THR A 10 27.94 -5.31 -1.18
C THR A 10 28.22 -3.96 -1.85
N ASN A 11 28.48 -2.94 -1.05
CA ASN A 11 28.97 -1.64 -1.52
C ASN A 11 30.51 -1.52 -1.54
N ALA A 12 31.22 -2.54 -1.08
CA ALA A 12 32.67 -2.58 -1.09
C ALA A 12 33.15 -4.01 -1.41
N SER A 13 34.13 -4.12 -2.29
CA SER A 13 34.78 -5.39 -2.63
C SER A 13 36.31 -5.19 -2.63
N TRP A 14 37.03 -6.15 -2.12
CA TRP A 14 38.49 -6.13 -2.07
C TRP A 14 39.04 -7.38 -2.76
N ASP A 15 40.03 -7.16 -3.66
CA ASP A 15 40.83 -8.23 -4.26
C ASP A 15 42.29 -8.03 -3.89
N GLU A 16 42.89 -8.98 -3.15
CA GLU A 16 44.30 -8.95 -2.74
C GLU A 16 45.27 -8.95 -3.93
N LYS A 17 44.83 -9.37 -5.11
CA LYS A 17 45.63 -9.44 -6.34
C LYS A 17 45.31 -8.30 -7.30
N GLY A 18 44.39 -7.43 -6.94
CA GLY A 18 43.97 -6.30 -7.78
C GLY A 18 45.08 -5.27 -7.93
N GLU A 19 45.39 -4.87 -9.15
CA GLU A 19 46.37 -3.82 -9.44
C GLU A 19 45.81 -2.42 -9.20
N TYR A 20 44.48 -2.27 -9.24
CA TYR A 20 43.75 -1.01 -9.12
C TYR A 20 42.75 -1.03 -7.96
N PHE A 21 42.65 0.08 -7.26
CA PHE A 21 41.62 0.37 -6.30
C PHE A 21 40.69 1.43 -6.89
N VAL A 22 39.40 1.06 -7.11
CA VAL A 22 38.38 1.97 -7.64
C VAL A 22 37.55 2.49 -6.50
N ALA A 23 37.50 3.81 -6.30
CA ALA A 23 36.72 4.47 -5.26
C ALA A 23 35.81 5.53 -5.82
N GLU A 24 34.62 5.69 -5.21
CA GLU A 24 33.76 6.86 -5.40
C GLU A 24 34.34 8.01 -4.56
N GLY A 25 34.57 9.18 -5.18
CA GLY A 25 34.93 10.41 -4.50
C GLY A 25 33.66 11.17 -4.09
N ASP A 26 33.67 11.79 -2.91
CA ASP A 26 32.57 12.62 -2.40
C ASP A 26 33.06 14.07 -2.35
N GLU A 27 32.34 14.96 -3.03
CA GLU A 27 32.63 16.40 -3.09
C GLU A 27 31.90 17.21 -2.03
N SER A 28 30.91 16.63 -1.33
CA SER A 28 29.92 17.35 -0.53
C SER A 28 30.48 18.21 0.60
N ASP A 29 31.65 17.85 1.13
CA ASP A 29 32.32 18.53 2.26
C ASP A 29 33.74 19.03 1.91
N GLY A 30 34.08 19.07 0.61
CA GLY A 30 35.37 19.49 0.13
C GLY A 30 36.52 18.55 0.40
N THR A 31 36.28 17.36 0.98
CA THR A 31 37.37 16.38 1.28
C THR A 31 37.94 15.72 0.02
N LEU A 32 37.31 15.89 -1.12
CA LEU A 32 37.79 15.42 -2.43
C LEU A 32 39.26 15.82 -2.71
N VAL A 33 39.68 17.00 -2.23
CA VAL A 33 41.04 17.49 -2.39
C VAL A 33 42.11 16.69 -1.59
N ASN A 34 41.72 15.75 -0.75
CA ASN A 34 42.64 14.91 -0.02
C ASN A 34 43.06 13.65 -0.83
N PHE A 35 42.40 13.38 -1.95
CA PHE A 35 42.69 12.23 -2.81
C PHE A 35 43.76 12.57 -3.85
N HIS A 36 44.67 11.61 -4.09
CA HIS A 36 45.74 11.69 -5.08
C HIS A 36 45.61 10.49 -6.02
N PRO A 37 44.65 10.49 -6.95
CA PRO A 37 44.41 9.34 -7.81
C PRO A 37 45.45 9.22 -8.93
N GLU A 38 45.65 8.01 -9.41
CA GLU A 38 46.36 7.78 -10.66
C GLU A 38 45.47 8.22 -11.85
N HIS A 39 44.18 7.83 -11.83
CA HIS A 39 43.20 8.22 -12.82
C HIS A 39 41.97 8.85 -12.13
N ALA A 40 41.41 9.87 -12.72
CA ALA A 40 40.20 10.53 -12.24
C ALA A 40 39.08 10.49 -13.30
N ILE A 41 37.83 10.35 -12.86
CA ILE A 41 36.65 10.45 -13.72
C ILE A 41 35.75 11.58 -13.20
N LEU A 42 35.40 12.52 -14.07
CA LEU A 42 34.40 13.57 -13.81
C LEU A 42 33.20 13.35 -14.72
N LEU A 43 32.05 13.05 -14.10
CA LEU A 43 30.80 12.78 -14.85
C LEU A 43 30.12 14.08 -15.28
N ASN A 44 29.82 14.93 -14.30
CA ASN A 44 29.24 16.26 -14.45
C ASN A 44 29.62 17.13 -13.27
N VAL A 45 29.50 18.45 -13.41
CA VAL A 45 29.73 19.42 -12.33
C VAL A 45 28.54 20.39 -12.31
N GLU A 46 27.71 20.30 -11.29
CA GLU A 46 26.53 21.13 -11.12
C GLU A 46 26.60 21.94 -9.82
N GLU A 47 25.73 22.92 -9.66
CA GLU A 47 25.63 23.73 -8.47
C GLU A 47 24.85 22.95 -7.40
N GLU A 48 25.58 22.31 -6.51
CA GLU A 48 25.04 21.50 -5.42
C GLU A 48 25.82 21.78 -4.10
N HIS A 49 25.35 21.25 -2.96
CA HIS A 49 25.99 21.41 -1.65
C HIS A 49 26.25 22.88 -1.26
N LEU A 50 25.26 23.75 -1.54
CA LEU A 50 25.33 25.19 -1.25
C LEU A 50 25.31 25.50 0.26
N ASP A 51 25.14 24.49 1.11
CA ASP A 51 25.40 24.54 2.55
C ASP A 51 26.90 24.57 2.88
N TYR A 52 27.75 24.12 1.95
CA TYR A 52 29.21 24.09 2.09
C TYR A 52 29.92 25.04 1.12
N TYR A 53 29.46 25.16 -0.13
CA TYR A 53 30.09 25.94 -1.19
C TYR A 53 29.39 27.28 -1.43
N ASP A 54 30.20 28.34 -1.70
CA ASP A 54 29.71 29.67 -2.10
C ASP A 54 29.32 29.74 -3.59
N GLY A 55 28.77 28.66 -4.16
CA GLY A 55 28.32 28.56 -5.55
C GLY A 55 29.22 27.77 -6.47
N LEU A 56 28.83 27.69 -7.74
CA LEU A 56 29.45 26.85 -8.78
C LEU A 56 30.96 27.07 -8.95
N ASP A 57 31.43 28.32 -8.83
CA ASP A 57 32.86 28.62 -8.99
C ASP A 57 33.72 27.95 -7.91
N ALA A 58 33.25 27.94 -6.65
CA ALA A 58 33.94 27.26 -5.54
C ALA A 58 33.99 25.74 -5.76
N ILE A 59 32.89 25.16 -6.28
CA ILE A 59 32.84 23.73 -6.65
C ILE A 59 33.86 23.43 -7.76
N CYS A 60 33.87 24.21 -8.84
CA CYS A 60 34.84 24.07 -9.93
C CYS A 60 36.30 24.18 -9.45
N GLU A 61 36.58 25.00 -8.43
CA GLU A 61 37.93 25.13 -7.84
C GLU A 61 38.35 23.85 -7.13
N VAL A 62 37.45 23.22 -6.35
CA VAL A 62 37.70 21.93 -5.67
C VAL A 62 37.97 20.82 -6.69
N PHE A 63 37.12 20.70 -7.71
CA PHE A 63 37.37 19.74 -8.80
C PHE A 63 38.67 20.05 -9.57
N GLY A 64 39.01 21.31 -9.77
CA GLY A 64 40.29 21.73 -10.36
C GLY A 64 41.49 21.22 -9.58
N ARG A 65 41.49 21.40 -8.24
CA ARG A 65 42.53 20.87 -7.35
C ARG A 65 42.60 19.35 -7.40
N PHE A 66 41.50 18.66 -7.37
CA PHE A 66 41.44 17.21 -7.51
C PHE A 66 42.09 16.74 -8.84
N CYS A 67 41.78 17.43 -9.95
CA CYS A 67 42.43 17.17 -11.23
C CYS A 67 43.94 17.46 -11.19
N ASP A 68 44.42 18.52 -10.51
CA ASP A 68 45.85 18.84 -10.36
C ASP A 68 46.62 17.77 -9.61
N GLN A 69 45.96 17.03 -8.71
CA GLN A 69 46.51 15.93 -7.92
C GLN A 69 46.52 14.58 -8.66
N THR A 70 45.84 14.50 -9.85
CA THR A 70 45.79 13.29 -10.66
C THR A 70 47.09 13.09 -11.43
N SER A 71 47.80 11.99 -11.17
CA SER A 71 49.11 11.72 -11.77
C SER A 71 49.04 11.14 -13.19
N GLY A 72 47.95 10.46 -13.57
CA GLY A 72 47.74 9.86 -14.88
C GLY A 72 46.68 10.62 -15.69
N LYS A 73 45.66 9.94 -16.21
CA LYS A 73 44.63 10.51 -17.08
C LYS A 73 43.41 11.00 -16.29
N ILE A 74 42.79 12.07 -16.80
CA ILE A 74 41.52 12.64 -16.32
C ILE A 74 40.47 12.42 -17.38
N TYR A 75 39.47 11.60 -17.09
CA TYR A 75 38.34 11.33 -18.00
C TYR A 75 37.17 12.24 -17.63
N PHE A 76 36.69 13.05 -18.57
CA PHE A 76 35.63 14.00 -18.27
C PHE A 76 34.53 14.01 -19.34
N CYS A 77 33.29 14.25 -18.92
CA CYS A 77 32.17 14.41 -19.84
C CYS A 77 32.35 15.71 -20.65
N GLY A 78 32.66 15.57 -21.94
CA GLY A 78 32.82 16.71 -22.83
C GLY A 78 31.51 17.40 -23.22
N ASP A 79 30.36 16.81 -22.93
CA ASP A 79 29.05 17.44 -23.13
C ASP A 79 28.66 18.33 -21.93
N ASP A 80 29.28 18.11 -20.75
CA ASP A 80 29.08 18.96 -19.59
C ASP A 80 29.95 20.23 -19.68
N PRO A 81 29.36 21.43 -19.65
CA PRO A 81 30.11 22.68 -19.83
C PRO A 81 31.07 22.96 -18.67
N ASN A 82 30.73 22.57 -17.44
CA ASN A 82 31.54 22.82 -16.26
C ASN A 82 32.69 21.81 -16.16
N ALA A 83 32.46 20.53 -16.44
CA ALA A 83 33.53 19.54 -16.54
C ALA A 83 34.51 19.90 -17.65
N ARG A 84 34.03 20.42 -18.78
CA ARG A 84 34.89 20.95 -19.87
C ARG A 84 35.68 22.19 -19.44
N ARG A 85 35.08 23.09 -18.65
CA ARG A 85 35.76 24.25 -18.07
C ARG A 85 36.90 23.84 -17.15
N VAL A 86 36.67 22.84 -16.31
CA VAL A 86 37.65 22.32 -15.33
C VAL A 86 38.77 21.52 -16.03
N CYS A 87 38.45 20.68 -17.01
CA CYS A 87 39.37 19.67 -17.53
C CYS A 87 39.90 19.97 -18.96
N GLY A 88 39.13 20.66 -19.79
CA GLY A 88 39.37 20.73 -21.24
C GLY A 88 40.70 21.37 -21.70
N HIS A 89 41.40 22.06 -20.80
CA HIS A 89 42.69 22.71 -21.09
C HIS A 89 43.89 21.86 -20.63
N ARG A 90 43.68 20.69 -20.06
CA ARG A 90 44.75 19.84 -19.47
C ARG A 90 45.27 18.85 -20.50
N GLU A 91 46.59 18.68 -20.57
CA GLU A 91 47.24 17.79 -21.55
C GLU A 91 46.94 16.30 -21.31
N ASN A 92 46.67 15.93 -20.06
CA ASN A 92 46.35 14.56 -19.65
C ASN A 92 44.82 14.27 -19.65
N ALA A 93 44.00 15.18 -20.14
CA ALA A 93 42.55 15.02 -20.17
C ALA A 93 42.10 14.19 -21.39
N VAL A 94 41.09 13.32 -21.17
CA VAL A 94 40.44 12.46 -22.14
C VAL A 94 38.95 12.76 -22.09
N SER A 95 38.39 13.28 -23.16
CA SER A 95 36.99 13.65 -23.23
C SER A 95 36.12 12.49 -23.69
N TYR A 96 34.90 12.39 -23.10
CA TYR A 96 33.88 11.46 -23.60
C TYR A 96 32.51 12.12 -23.66
N GLY A 97 31.62 11.59 -24.50
CA GLY A 97 30.25 12.14 -24.65
C GLY A 97 29.54 11.68 -25.91
N TRP A 98 28.58 12.51 -26.38
CA TRP A 98 27.80 12.21 -27.58
C TRP A 98 28.44 12.71 -28.87
N ASN A 99 29.24 13.79 -28.79
CA ASN A 99 29.88 14.38 -29.97
C ASN A 99 31.06 13.51 -30.44
N ARG A 100 31.05 13.16 -31.72
CA ARG A 100 32.08 12.35 -32.39
C ARG A 100 33.48 12.98 -32.43
N GLU A 101 33.59 14.25 -32.11
CA GLU A 101 34.87 14.98 -32.04
C GLU A 101 35.58 14.74 -30.69
N LEU A 102 34.91 14.11 -29.69
CA LEU A 102 35.50 13.75 -28.42
C LEU A 102 36.35 12.48 -28.55
N ASN A 103 37.28 12.28 -27.62
CA ASN A 103 38.17 11.09 -27.63
C ASN A 103 37.37 9.79 -27.60
N TYR A 104 36.33 9.72 -26.76
CA TYR A 104 35.37 8.61 -26.75
C TYR A 104 33.96 9.15 -26.99
N SER A 105 33.22 8.51 -27.87
CA SER A 105 31.81 8.88 -28.05
C SER A 105 30.91 7.66 -28.19
N ALA A 106 29.62 7.84 -27.85
CA ALA A 106 28.59 6.82 -28.04
C ALA A 106 27.60 7.24 -29.15
N GLY A 107 27.11 6.27 -29.91
CA GLY A 107 26.08 6.46 -30.90
C GLY A 107 25.27 5.19 -31.18
N ASP A 108 24.35 5.28 -32.16
CA ASP A 108 23.53 4.16 -32.64
C ASP A 108 22.83 3.40 -31.50
N LEU A 109 22.19 4.14 -30.57
CA LEU A 109 21.53 3.58 -29.42
C LEU A 109 20.30 2.78 -29.82
N VAL A 110 20.23 1.51 -29.39
CA VAL A 110 19.10 0.62 -29.64
C VAL A 110 18.66 0.02 -28.30
N PRO A 111 17.39 0.21 -27.87
CA PRO A 111 16.84 -0.51 -26.72
C PRO A 111 16.88 -2.03 -26.94
N LYS A 112 17.37 -2.79 -25.97
CA LYS A 112 17.48 -4.25 -26.06
C LYS A 112 17.13 -4.92 -24.71
N GLY A 113 15.92 -5.45 -24.64
CA GLY A 113 15.39 -5.94 -23.37
C GLY A 113 15.26 -4.81 -22.33
N ALA A 114 15.80 -5.01 -21.14
CA ALA A 114 15.85 -3.98 -20.09
C ALA A 114 17.06 -3.03 -20.23
N GLY A 115 17.91 -3.20 -21.23
CA GLY A 115 19.16 -2.45 -21.41
C GLY A 115 19.20 -1.64 -22.69
N THR A 116 20.40 -1.15 -23.01
CA THR A 116 20.68 -0.35 -24.21
C THR A 116 21.93 -0.87 -24.90
N GLU A 117 21.81 -1.24 -26.19
CA GLU A 117 22.96 -1.54 -27.05
C GLU A 117 23.41 -0.25 -27.74
N PHE A 118 24.70 0.00 -27.83
CA PHE A 118 25.26 1.22 -28.48
C PHE A 118 26.63 0.97 -29.08
N THR A 119 26.99 1.78 -30.05
CA THR A 119 28.32 1.80 -30.69
C THR A 119 29.25 2.72 -29.92
N VAL A 120 30.45 2.25 -29.60
CA VAL A 120 31.55 3.04 -29.00
C VAL A 120 32.49 3.50 -30.11
N PHE A 121 32.77 4.81 -30.16
CA PHE A 121 33.75 5.40 -31.07
C PHE A 121 34.94 5.91 -30.26
N ARG A 122 36.15 5.74 -30.80
CA ARG A 122 37.37 6.35 -30.29
C ARG A 122 38.00 7.20 -31.37
N ASP A 123 38.22 8.49 -31.12
CA ASP A 123 38.73 9.48 -32.06
C ASP A 123 37.97 9.45 -33.41
N GLY A 124 36.65 9.24 -33.34
CA GLY A 124 35.73 9.19 -34.47
C GLY A 124 35.59 7.82 -35.16
N GLU A 125 36.43 6.84 -34.86
CA GLU A 125 36.39 5.49 -35.41
C GLU A 125 35.53 4.55 -34.56
N ASP A 126 34.72 3.69 -35.21
CA ASP A 126 33.95 2.62 -34.58
C ASP A 126 34.90 1.55 -34.06
N ILE A 127 34.92 1.31 -32.76
CA ILE A 127 35.83 0.36 -32.12
C ILE A 127 35.12 -0.84 -31.46
N ALA A 128 33.85 -0.67 -31.08
CA ALA A 128 33.08 -1.76 -30.46
C ALA A 128 31.58 -1.47 -30.46
N ARG A 129 30.79 -2.54 -30.41
CA ARG A 129 29.38 -2.50 -30.06
C ARG A 129 29.17 -3.18 -28.73
N VAL A 130 28.52 -2.50 -27.79
CA VAL A 130 28.45 -2.89 -26.37
C VAL A 130 26.99 -2.92 -25.91
N LEU A 131 26.62 -3.92 -25.11
CA LEU A 131 25.32 -4.01 -24.43
C LEU A 131 25.47 -3.54 -22.98
N LEU A 132 24.77 -2.47 -22.61
CA LEU A 132 24.61 -2.08 -21.22
C LEU A 132 23.32 -2.71 -20.66
N GLY A 133 23.42 -3.44 -19.56
CA GLY A 133 22.30 -4.19 -18.95
C GLY A 133 21.26 -3.34 -18.21
N ILE A 134 21.41 -2.00 -18.22
CA ILE A 134 20.48 -1.02 -17.64
C ILE A 134 20.10 0.05 -18.68
N PRO A 135 18.90 0.67 -18.55
CA PRO A 135 18.43 1.67 -19.48
C PRO A 135 18.92 3.08 -19.13
N GLY A 136 18.71 4.03 -20.06
CA GLY A 136 18.92 5.45 -19.83
C GLY A 136 20.16 6.02 -20.54
N ARG A 137 19.98 7.15 -21.22
CA ARG A 137 21.07 7.83 -21.94
C ARG A 137 22.21 8.26 -21.02
N HIS A 138 21.89 8.74 -19.80
CA HIS A 138 22.90 9.08 -18.80
C HIS A 138 23.73 7.86 -18.38
N ASN A 139 23.11 6.66 -18.28
CA ASN A 139 23.84 5.43 -17.97
C ASN A 139 24.77 5.00 -19.13
N VAL A 140 24.41 5.32 -20.37
CA VAL A 140 25.33 5.12 -21.52
C VAL A 140 26.55 6.02 -21.39
N LEU A 141 26.39 7.30 -20.98
CA LEU A 141 27.52 8.19 -20.69
C LEU A 141 28.40 7.68 -19.54
N ASN A 142 27.78 7.21 -18.45
CA ASN A 142 28.50 6.62 -17.33
C ASN A 142 29.28 5.35 -17.76
N ALA A 143 28.65 4.50 -18.56
CA ALA A 143 29.30 3.32 -19.12
C ALA A 143 30.46 3.71 -20.05
N LEU A 144 30.30 4.77 -20.86
CA LEU A 144 31.34 5.26 -21.76
C LEU A 144 32.59 5.75 -20.99
N ALA A 145 32.37 6.43 -19.84
CA ALA A 145 33.46 6.79 -18.93
C ALA A 145 34.22 5.55 -18.41
N ALA A 146 33.45 4.53 -17.97
CA ALA A 146 34.04 3.28 -17.52
C ALA A 146 34.79 2.53 -18.64
N ILE A 147 34.25 2.51 -19.86
CA ILE A 147 34.89 1.94 -21.05
C ILE A 147 36.21 2.65 -21.34
N ALA A 148 36.20 3.99 -21.31
CA ALA A 148 37.39 4.79 -21.59
C ALA A 148 38.54 4.45 -20.63
N VAL A 149 38.26 4.40 -19.32
CA VAL A 149 39.25 4.02 -18.30
C VAL A 149 39.69 2.57 -18.47
N ALA A 150 38.75 1.63 -18.56
CA ALA A 150 39.05 0.21 -18.66
C ALA A 150 39.91 -0.11 -19.90
N SER A 151 39.62 0.53 -21.03
CA SER A 151 40.41 0.38 -22.26
C SER A 151 41.87 0.87 -22.10
N GLU A 152 42.07 2.01 -21.42
CA GLU A 152 43.40 2.58 -21.19
C GLU A 152 44.26 1.72 -20.22
N VAL A 153 43.63 1.06 -19.24
CA VAL A 153 44.33 0.14 -18.33
C VAL A 153 44.41 -1.29 -18.90
N GLY A 154 44.06 -1.49 -20.18
CA GLY A 154 44.31 -2.73 -20.93
C GLY A 154 43.25 -3.82 -20.76
N VAL A 155 42.04 -3.51 -20.29
CA VAL A 155 40.94 -4.47 -20.28
C VAL A 155 40.40 -4.65 -21.70
N SER A 156 40.22 -5.90 -22.15
CA SER A 156 39.71 -6.20 -23.49
C SER A 156 38.21 -5.84 -23.61
N PHE A 157 37.80 -5.45 -24.81
CA PHE A 157 36.37 -5.09 -25.08
C PHE A 157 35.41 -6.26 -24.81
N ASP A 158 35.80 -7.51 -25.03
CA ASP A 158 34.97 -8.68 -24.72
C ASP A 158 34.66 -8.75 -23.22
N ARG A 159 35.63 -8.46 -22.36
CA ARG A 159 35.41 -8.41 -20.89
C ARG A 159 34.59 -7.19 -20.46
N ILE A 160 34.79 -6.05 -21.13
CA ILE A 160 33.99 -4.85 -20.90
C ILE A 160 32.53 -5.12 -21.24
N ASP A 161 32.23 -5.72 -22.39
CA ASP A 161 30.87 -6.05 -22.83
C ASP A 161 30.23 -7.09 -21.89
N GLU A 162 30.95 -8.14 -21.49
CA GLU A 162 30.48 -9.12 -20.49
C GLU A 162 30.08 -8.45 -19.17
N ALA A 163 30.93 -7.57 -18.65
CA ALA A 163 30.67 -6.86 -17.40
C ALA A 163 29.47 -5.91 -17.52
N LEU A 164 29.39 -5.10 -18.59
CA LEU A 164 28.31 -4.14 -18.80
C LEU A 164 26.98 -4.83 -19.11
N SER A 165 26.98 -5.92 -19.87
CA SER A 165 25.76 -6.68 -20.18
C SER A 165 25.18 -7.40 -18.97
N SER A 166 26.03 -7.79 -18.03
CA SER A 166 25.62 -8.39 -16.75
C SER A 166 25.26 -7.37 -15.67
N PHE A 167 25.65 -6.10 -15.83
CA PHE A 167 25.41 -5.05 -14.83
C PHE A 167 23.93 -4.75 -14.69
N ARG A 168 23.42 -4.70 -13.46
CA ARG A 168 22.01 -4.48 -13.11
C ARG A 168 21.80 -3.18 -12.34
N GLY A 169 22.76 -2.26 -12.38
CA GLY A 169 22.73 -0.99 -11.66
C GLY A 169 23.18 -1.13 -10.20
N ALA A 170 23.08 -0.03 -9.49
CA ALA A 170 23.16 0.02 -8.04
C ALA A 170 21.75 0.03 -7.45
N ARG A 171 21.60 -0.39 -6.19
CA ARG A 171 20.30 -0.28 -5.52
C ARG A 171 19.83 1.17 -5.53
N ARG A 172 18.54 1.36 -5.71
CA ARG A 172 17.90 2.68 -5.81
C ARG A 172 18.40 3.54 -6.99
N ARG A 173 18.89 2.94 -8.08
CA ARG A 173 19.22 3.62 -9.34
C ARG A 173 18.46 2.93 -10.47
N PHE A 174 17.26 3.42 -10.77
CA PHE A 174 16.27 2.82 -11.67
C PHE A 174 16.01 1.33 -11.33
N GLU A 175 15.92 1.02 -10.04
CA GLU A 175 15.76 -0.35 -9.54
C GLU A 175 14.34 -0.85 -9.76
N ILE A 176 14.19 -1.90 -10.57
CA ILE A 176 12.88 -2.52 -10.79
C ILE A 176 12.54 -3.40 -9.58
N LYS A 177 11.66 -2.91 -8.69
CA LYS A 177 11.17 -3.64 -7.52
C LYS A 177 10.15 -4.73 -7.90
N ARG A 178 9.38 -4.47 -8.95
CA ARG A 178 8.38 -5.37 -9.50
C ARG A 178 8.19 -5.11 -10.97
N GLN A 179 8.08 -6.18 -11.76
CA GLN A 179 7.70 -6.11 -13.17
C GLN A 179 6.63 -7.16 -13.47
N SER A 180 5.50 -6.71 -14.00
CA SER A 180 4.43 -7.58 -14.49
C SER A 180 3.61 -6.84 -15.55
N ASP A 181 2.79 -7.57 -16.30
CA ASP A 181 1.87 -6.98 -17.29
C ASP A 181 0.82 -6.06 -16.64
N GLU A 182 0.55 -6.23 -15.34
CA GLU A 182 -0.40 -5.37 -14.62
C GLU A 182 0.26 -4.09 -14.11
N VAL A 183 1.38 -4.20 -13.37
CA VAL A 183 2.03 -3.04 -12.72
C VAL A 183 3.53 -3.25 -12.65
N THR A 184 4.29 -2.24 -13.09
CA THR A 184 5.73 -2.16 -12.86
C THR A 184 6.02 -1.12 -11.78
N ILE A 185 6.92 -1.44 -10.84
CA ILE A 185 7.36 -0.53 -9.77
C ILE A 185 8.86 -0.34 -9.87
N VAL A 186 9.27 0.91 -9.97
CA VAL A 186 10.67 1.35 -10.07
C VAL A 186 11.01 2.23 -8.88
N ASP A 187 12.20 2.08 -8.34
CA ASP A 187 12.76 2.96 -7.30
C ASP A 187 14.02 3.64 -7.81
N ASP A 188 14.11 4.95 -7.60
CA ASP A 188 15.29 5.73 -7.95
C ASP A 188 15.64 6.73 -6.84
N TYR A 189 16.94 6.92 -6.63
CA TYR A 189 17.48 7.81 -5.60
C TYR A 189 17.42 9.29 -6.00
N GLY A 190 17.11 9.58 -7.27
CA GLY A 190 17.06 10.93 -7.84
C GLY A 190 16.28 11.91 -6.97
N HIS A 191 16.93 12.98 -6.58
CA HIS A 191 16.41 14.00 -5.69
C HIS A 191 16.79 15.42 -6.12
N HIS A 192 17.65 15.55 -7.12
CA HIS A 192 17.92 16.81 -7.81
C HIS A 192 17.04 16.92 -9.08
N PRO A 193 16.56 18.11 -9.48
CA PRO A 193 15.69 18.26 -10.65
C PRO A 193 16.25 17.63 -11.93
N THR A 194 17.54 17.77 -12.20
CA THR A 194 18.22 17.18 -13.36
C THR A 194 18.18 15.65 -13.34
N GLU A 195 18.43 15.02 -12.18
CA GLU A 195 18.35 13.56 -12.00
C GLU A 195 16.91 13.06 -12.21
N ILE A 196 15.93 13.76 -11.61
CA ILE A 196 14.50 13.44 -11.74
C ILE A 196 14.08 13.44 -13.20
N ALA A 197 14.38 14.51 -13.94
CA ALA A 197 14.07 14.64 -15.36
C ALA A 197 14.69 13.51 -16.20
N ALA A 198 15.96 13.17 -15.95
CA ALA A 198 16.65 12.09 -16.64
C ALA A 198 16.03 10.71 -16.35
N THR A 199 15.60 10.47 -15.11
CA THR A 199 14.95 9.22 -14.69
C THR A 199 13.56 9.09 -15.31
N ILE A 200 12.77 10.18 -15.35
CA ILE A 200 11.46 10.21 -15.99
C ILE A 200 11.58 9.97 -17.52
N GLN A 201 12.54 10.61 -18.19
CA GLN A 201 12.82 10.37 -19.61
C GLN A 201 13.19 8.89 -19.86
N THR A 202 13.98 8.30 -18.96
CA THR A 202 14.32 6.88 -19.06
C THR A 202 13.09 6.00 -18.94
N ALA A 203 12.19 6.27 -17.98
CA ALA A 203 10.93 5.55 -17.85
C ALA A 203 10.06 5.71 -19.10
N ARG A 204 9.92 6.93 -19.63
CA ARG A 204 9.14 7.22 -20.83
C ARG A 204 9.68 6.57 -22.09
N SER A 205 10.99 6.40 -22.20
CA SER A 205 11.59 5.68 -23.33
C SER A 205 11.20 4.19 -23.37
N GLN A 206 10.77 3.63 -22.25
CA GLN A 206 10.40 2.21 -22.12
C GLN A 206 8.90 2.00 -21.97
N HIS A 207 8.17 3.03 -21.56
CA HIS A 207 6.76 2.93 -21.24
C HIS A 207 5.95 4.13 -21.75
N ALA A 208 5.02 3.87 -22.67
CA ALA A 208 4.11 4.88 -23.21
C ALA A 208 2.80 5.04 -22.44
N GLY A 209 2.51 4.14 -21.48
CA GLY A 209 1.30 4.15 -20.67
C GLY A 209 1.38 5.13 -19.49
N ARG A 210 0.46 4.98 -18.53
CA ARG A 210 0.37 5.88 -17.37
C ARG A 210 1.57 5.71 -16.43
N LEU A 211 2.25 6.82 -16.15
CA LEU A 211 3.38 6.92 -15.22
C LEU A 211 2.96 7.71 -13.98
N ILE A 212 3.01 7.05 -12.82
CA ILE A 212 2.71 7.63 -11.51
C ILE A 212 4.04 7.83 -10.78
N CYS A 213 4.33 9.06 -10.36
CA CYS A 213 5.53 9.39 -9.61
C CYS A 213 5.20 9.68 -8.14
N LEU A 214 5.93 9.06 -7.22
CA LEU A 214 5.86 9.28 -5.77
C LEU A 214 7.18 9.93 -5.36
N PHE A 215 7.16 11.22 -5.09
CA PHE A 215 8.36 11.99 -4.81
C PHE A 215 8.44 12.42 -3.34
N GLN A 216 9.61 12.23 -2.74
CA GLN A 216 9.95 12.79 -1.43
C GLN A 216 11.06 13.82 -1.58
N PRO A 217 10.77 15.11 -1.37
CA PRO A 217 11.81 16.15 -1.37
C PRO A 217 12.84 15.88 -0.27
N HIS A 218 14.08 16.19 -0.55
CA HIS A 218 15.20 15.98 0.37
C HIS A 218 15.85 17.32 0.72
N ARG A 219 15.85 17.69 2.02
CA ARG A 219 16.28 18.96 2.61
C ARG A 219 15.35 20.14 2.32
N PHE A 220 15.15 20.97 3.33
CA PHE A 220 14.33 22.20 3.21
C PHE A 220 15.02 23.26 2.37
N SER A 221 16.34 23.42 2.53
CA SER A 221 17.15 24.37 1.76
C SER A 221 17.07 24.10 0.26
N ARG A 222 17.28 22.83 -0.17
CA ARG A 222 17.18 22.44 -1.60
C ARG A 222 15.76 22.71 -2.14
N THR A 223 14.73 22.33 -1.39
CA THR A 223 13.33 22.55 -1.79
C THR A 223 13.02 24.04 -2.01
N GLN A 224 13.61 24.92 -1.19
CA GLN A 224 13.46 26.36 -1.33
C GLN A 224 14.25 26.94 -2.50
N LEU A 225 15.52 26.54 -2.60
CA LEU A 225 16.44 27.13 -3.59
C LEU A 225 16.13 26.71 -5.03
N LEU A 226 15.75 25.44 -5.23
CA LEU A 226 15.48 24.87 -6.55
C LEU A 226 13.97 24.74 -6.85
N ARG A 227 13.14 25.60 -6.24
CA ARG A 227 11.69 25.55 -6.39
C ARG A 227 11.25 25.57 -7.85
N ASP A 228 11.79 26.47 -8.62
CA ASP A 228 11.37 26.69 -10.01
C ASP A 228 11.84 25.56 -10.92
N GLU A 229 13.03 25.02 -10.69
CA GLU A 229 13.56 23.83 -11.38
C GLU A 229 12.71 22.58 -11.06
N PHE A 230 12.24 22.42 -9.81
CA PHE A 230 11.29 21.37 -9.47
C PHE A 230 9.95 21.54 -10.19
N GLY A 231 9.55 22.78 -10.52
CA GLY A 231 8.30 23.04 -11.23
C GLY A 231 8.18 22.31 -12.55
N SER A 232 9.27 22.16 -13.30
CA SER A 232 9.27 21.55 -14.65
C SER A 232 9.96 20.18 -14.74
N CYS A 233 10.68 19.72 -13.71
CA CYS A 233 11.45 18.48 -13.81
C CYS A 233 10.59 17.20 -13.87
N PHE A 234 9.29 17.29 -13.56
CA PHE A 234 8.35 16.16 -13.61
C PHE A 234 7.59 16.05 -14.93
N ASP A 235 7.92 16.84 -15.92
CA ASP A 235 7.26 16.77 -17.23
C ASP A 235 7.36 15.36 -17.82
N GLY A 236 6.22 14.89 -18.35
CA GLY A 236 6.08 13.51 -18.77
C GLY A 236 5.48 12.56 -17.70
N VAL A 237 5.20 13.00 -16.49
CA VAL A 237 4.47 12.22 -15.47
C VAL A 237 2.97 12.47 -15.62
N ASP A 238 2.13 11.42 -15.56
CA ASP A 238 0.66 11.56 -15.63
C ASP A 238 0.03 11.89 -14.26
N GLU A 239 0.67 11.44 -13.18
CA GLU A 239 0.19 11.66 -11.81
C GLU A 239 1.37 11.75 -10.84
N LEU A 240 1.49 12.88 -10.16
CA LEU A 240 2.54 13.17 -9.19
C LEU A 240 1.97 13.23 -7.78
N TRP A 241 2.56 12.48 -6.85
CA TRP A 241 2.33 12.54 -5.43
C TRP A 241 3.59 13.02 -4.73
N VAL A 242 3.52 14.15 -4.05
CA VAL A 242 4.63 14.70 -3.28
C VAL A 242 4.36 14.49 -1.79
N THR A 243 5.33 13.92 -1.07
CA THR A 243 5.24 13.75 0.39
C THR A 243 5.86 14.93 1.13
N ASP A 244 5.85 14.86 2.45
CA ASP A 244 6.60 15.82 3.26
C ASP A 244 8.10 15.65 3.06
N ILE A 245 8.83 16.74 3.35
CA ILE A 245 10.28 16.80 3.11
C ILE A 245 11.02 15.87 4.07
N TYR A 246 11.97 15.10 3.55
CA TYR A 246 12.95 14.39 4.37
C TYR A 246 14.03 15.38 4.85
N PRO A 247 14.13 15.65 6.16
CA PRO A 247 14.91 16.79 6.66
C PRO A 247 16.44 16.61 6.55
N ALA A 248 16.94 15.37 6.53
CA ALA A 248 18.38 15.06 6.48
C ALA A 248 19.21 15.89 7.48
N SER A 249 18.73 15.98 8.73
CA SER A 249 19.28 16.77 9.84
C SER A 249 19.15 18.30 9.76
N GLU A 250 18.44 18.84 8.74
CA GLU A 250 18.11 20.26 8.69
C GLU A 250 16.92 20.59 9.59
N ALA A 251 16.93 21.80 10.15
CA ALA A 251 15.76 22.37 10.82
C ALA A 251 14.69 22.77 9.78
N PRO A 252 13.39 22.62 10.09
CA PRO A 252 12.33 23.07 9.21
C PRO A 252 12.41 24.57 8.91
N ILE A 253 12.24 24.94 7.65
CA ILE A 253 12.13 26.33 7.21
C ILE A 253 10.64 26.70 7.18
N PRO A 254 10.20 27.76 7.90
CA PRO A 254 8.79 28.16 7.92
C PRO A 254 8.23 28.43 6.51
N GLY A 255 7.10 27.77 6.20
CA GLY A 255 6.41 27.90 4.92
C GLY A 255 6.96 26.99 3.80
N ILE A 256 8.04 26.26 4.02
CA ILE A 256 8.58 25.29 3.06
C ILE A 256 8.16 23.88 3.44
N THR A 257 7.40 23.23 2.57
CA THR A 257 6.88 21.87 2.71
C THR A 257 6.86 21.18 1.34
N GLY A 258 6.43 19.92 1.24
CA GLY A 258 6.20 19.26 -0.04
C GLY A 258 5.14 19.98 -0.89
N GLN A 259 4.20 20.72 -0.30
CA GLN A 259 3.25 21.56 -1.02
C GLN A 259 3.94 22.62 -1.88
N THR A 260 5.08 23.16 -1.45
CA THR A 260 5.89 24.13 -2.20
C THR A 260 6.23 23.62 -3.60
N ILE A 261 6.55 22.32 -3.73
CA ILE A 261 6.84 21.70 -5.03
C ILE A 261 5.56 21.51 -5.85
N VAL A 262 4.47 21.06 -5.21
CA VAL A 262 3.18 20.90 -5.91
C VAL A 262 2.70 22.25 -6.48
N ASP A 263 2.87 23.33 -5.74
CA ASP A 263 2.53 24.68 -6.19
C ASP A 263 3.40 25.10 -7.38
N ALA A 264 4.71 24.82 -7.34
CA ALA A 264 5.64 25.11 -8.44
C ALA A 264 5.30 24.30 -9.70
N VAL A 265 4.95 23.02 -9.55
CA VAL A 265 4.53 22.15 -10.68
C VAL A 265 3.25 22.68 -11.32
N HIS A 266 2.28 23.16 -10.54
CA HIS A 266 1.05 23.76 -11.10
C HIS A 266 1.30 25.12 -11.79
N GLU A 267 2.32 25.85 -11.36
CA GLU A 267 2.67 27.17 -11.93
C GLU A 267 3.52 27.03 -13.20
N LEU A 268 4.45 26.10 -13.24
CA LEU A 268 5.54 26.06 -14.22
C LEU A 268 5.60 24.76 -15.06
N GLY A 269 4.98 23.67 -14.58
CA GLY A 269 5.06 22.35 -15.20
C GLY A 269 3.84 21.97 -16.03
N GLU A 270 3.90 20.79 -16.65
CA GLU A 270 2.83 20.22 -17.50
C GLU A 270 2.02 19.12 -16.80
N VAL A 271 2.31 18.78 -15.53
CA VAL A 271 1.65 17.70 -14.79
C VAL A 271 0.29 18.16 -14.26
N GLU A 272 -0.79 17.72 -14.92
CA GLU A 272 -2.16 18.10 -14.54
C GLU A 272 -2.59 17.59 -13.14
N LYS A 273 -2.08 16.42 -12.72
CA LYS A 273 -2.43 15.76 -11.45
C LYS A 273 -1.26 15.73 -10.51
N ALA A 274 -0.91 16.85 -9.93
CA ALA A 274 0.05 16.95 -8.85
C ALA A 274 -0.67 17.11 -7.50
N GLN A 275 -0.32 16.32 -6.49
CA GLN A 275 -0.98 16.29 -5.19
C GLN A 275 0.03 16.19 -4.05
N PHE A 276 -0.20 16.97 -2.99
CA PHE A 276 0.55 16.84 -1.74
C PHE A 276 -0.11 15.81 -0.82
N HIS A 277 0.66 14.84 -0.35
CA HIS A 277 0.24 13.84 0.63
C HIS A 277 1.27 13.73 1.75
N PRO A 278 1.11 14.48 2.86
CA PRO A 278 2.17 14.61 3.90
C PRO A 278 2.50 13.28 4.58
N HIS A 279 1.55 12.35 4.68
CA HIS A 279 1.71 11.11 5.43
C HIS A 279 2.21 9.96 4.55
N GLN A 280 3.51 9.85 4.35
CA GLN A 280 4.13 8.80 3.55
C GLN A 280 3.63 7.38 3.92
N ALA A 281 3.45 7.09 5.21
CA ALA A 281 3.00 5.79 5.70
C ALA A 281 1.67 5.30 5.09
N SER A 282 0.81 6.20 4.61
CA SER A 282 -0.48 5.87 4.00
C SER A 282 -0.54 6.09 2.48
N LEU A 283 0.54 6.58 1.86
CA LEU A 283 0.56 6.90 0.42
C LEU A 283 0.32 5.65 -0.45
N HIS A 284 0.90 4.50 -0.08
CA HIS A 284 0.68 3.24 -0.78
C HIS A 284 -0.81 2.85 -0.88
N LEU A 285 -1.64 3.23 0.12
CA LEU A 285 -3.09 2.96 0.12
C LEU A 285 -3.82 3.78 -0.95
N GLN A 286 -3.43 5.05 -1.14
CA GLN A 286 -4.04 5.91 -2.14
C GLN A 286 -3.68 5.46 -3.55
N VAL A 287 -2.39 5.25 -3.77
CA VAL A 287 -1.86 4.80 -5.07
C VAL A 287 -2.38 3.41 -5.41
N GLY A 288 -2.26 2.44 -4.50
CA GLY A 288 -2.66 1.04 -4.75
C GLY A 288 -4.13 0.85 -5.12
N ARG A 289 -5.03 1.74 -4.62
CA ARG A 289 -6.46 1.74 -5.00
C ARG A 289 -6.72 2.25 -6.40
N SER A 290 -5.86 3.10 -6.93
CA SER A 290 -6.02 3.76 -8.23
C SER A 290 -5.33 3.04 -9.38
N LEU A 291 -4.52 2.01 -9.08
CA LEU A 291 -3.76 1.26 -10.07
C LEU A 291 -4.64 0.58 -11.10
N LYS A 292 -4.16 0.59 -12.33
CA LYS A 292 -4.76 -0.07 -13.50
C LYS A 292 -3.73 -0.97 -14.18
N PRO A 293 -4.16 -2.00 -14.91
CA PRO A 293 -3.24 -2.77 -15.74
C PRO A 293 -2.43 -1.88 -16.69
N GLY A 294 -1.14 -2.12 -16.74
CA GLY A 294 -0.19 -1.35 -17.54
C GLY A 294 0.41 -0.11 -16.84
N ASP A 295 0.02 0.21 -15.60
CA ASP A 295 0.61 1.36 -14.88
C ASP A 295 2.07 1.11 -14.50
N TRP A 296 2.87 2.17 -14.59
CA TRP A 296 4.17 2.26 -13.95
C TRP A 296 4.11 3.19 -12.74
N VAL A 297 4.67 2.73 -11.62
CA VAL A 297 4.82 3.51 -10.38
C VAL A 297 6.30 3.70 -10.13
N MET A 298 6.72 4.95 -9.95
CA MET A 298 8.10 5.31 -9.67
C MET A 298 8.20 6.00 -8.32
N THR A 299 9.06 5.51 -7.44
CA THR A 299 9.47 6.22 -6.21
C THR A 299 10.75 6.98 -6.48
N LEU A 300 10.77 8.29 -6.16
CA LEU A 300 11.91 9.19 -6.35
C LEU A 300 12.26 9.89 -5.04
N GLY A 301 13.55 9.90 -4.70
CA GLY A 301 14.06 10.65 -3.55
C GLY A 301 15.14 9.94 -2.74
N ALA A 302 16.02 10.70 -2.12
CA ALA A 302 17.15 10.19 -1.31
C ALA A 302 16.72 9.71 0.10
N GLY A 303 15.50 10.06 0.55
CA GLY A 303 14.96 9.64 1.84
C GLY A 303 14.39 8.22 1.82
N ASN A 304 13.33 8.00 2.60
CA ASN A 304 12.73 6.68 2.79
C ASN A 304 11.49 6.39 1.92
N ILE A 305 11.24 7.19 0.88
CA ILE A 305 10.11 6.99 -0.04
C ILE A 305 10.12 5.60 -0.72
N HIS A 306 11.30 5.00 -0.90
CA HIS A 306 11.46 3.66 -1.45
C HIS A 306 10.68 2.58 -0.66
N GLU A 307 10.41 2.81 0.63
CA GLU A 307 9.61 1.90 1.46
C GLU A 307 8.17 1.78 0.95
N VAL A 308 7.61 2.89 0.42
CA VAL A 308 6.26 2.92 -0.19
C VAL A 308 6.21 2.02 -1.41
N GLY A 309 7.18 2.15 -2.32
CA GLY A 309 7.30 1.29 -3.51
C GLY A 309 7.52 -0.17 -3.15
N THR A 310 8.40 -0.45 -2.19
CA THR A 310 8.67 -1.81 -1.72
C THR A 310 7.43 -2.46 -1.11
N ARG A 311 6.69 -1.72 -0.27
CA ARG A 311 5.45 -2.21 0.34
C ARG A 311 4.40 -2.52 -0.72
N LEU A 312 4.19 -1.60 -1.67
CA LEU A 312 3.24 -1.78 -2.76
C LEU A 312 3.61 -2.98 -3.64
N ALA A 313 4.90 -3.17 -3.96
CA ALA A 313 5.39 -4.33 -4.73
C ALA A 313 5.10 -5.65 -4.01
N ASN A 314 5.36 -5.73 -2.70
CA ASN A 314 5.09 -6.89 -1.88
C ASN A 314 3.59 -7.22 -1.80
N ASP A 315 2.76 -6.20 -1.60
CA ASP A 315 1.31 -6.41 -1.48
C ASP A 315 0.69 -6.82 -2.83
N LEU A 316 1.17 -6.27 -3.95
CA LEU A 316 0.78 -6.71 -5.28
C LEU A 316 1.19 -8.16 -5.56
N ALA A 317 2.40 -8.56 -5.18
CA ALA A 317 2.86 -9.95 -5.33
C ALA A 317 2.00 -10.92 -4.50
N ARG A 318 1.66 -10.54 -3.26
CA ARG A 318 0.76 -11.33 -2.41
C ARG A 318 -0.66 -11.41 -2.96
N ARG A 319 -1.19 -10.28 -3.47
CA ARG A 319 -2.50 -10.26 -4.15
C ARG A 319 -2.55 -11.24 -5.31
N ASP A 320 -1.51 -11.26 -6.14
CA ASP A 320 -1.47 -12.15 -7.30
C ASP A 320 -1.40 -13.61 -6.87
N PHE A 321 -0.60 -13.94 -5.87
CA PHE A 321 -0.56 -15.28 -5.30
C PHE A 321 -1.92 -15.72 -4.71
N LEU A 322 -2.60 -14.82 -3.99
CA LEU A 322 -3.94 -15.09 -3.46
C LEU A 322 -4.95 -15.30 -4.59
N ARG A 323 -4.85 -14.55 -5.69
CA ARG A 323 -5.71 -14.71 -6.87
C ARG A 323 -5.52 -16.08 -7.52
N ASP A 324 -4.29 -16.50 -7.69
CA ASP A 324 -3.96 -17.81 -8.25
C ASP A 324 -4.45 -18.93 -7.32
N THR A 325 -4.31 -18.77 -5.99
CA THR A 325 -4.81 -19.71 -4.99
C THR A 325 -6.34 -19.82 -5.00
N LEU A 326 -7.04 -18.70 -5.17
CA LEU A 326 -8.51 -18.66 -5.23
C LEU A 326 -9.06 -19.28 -6.52
N GLU A 327 -8.30 -19.27 -7.61
CA GLU A 327 -8.71 -19.49 -9.00
C GLU A 327 -9.66 -18.39 -9.53
N GLU A 328 -9.46 -17.97 -10.75
CA GLU A 328 -10.10 -16.77 -11.33
C GLU A 328 -11.64 -16.85 -11.34
N SER A 329 -12.21 -18.05 -11.50
CA SER A 329 -13.66 -18.30 -11.48
C SER A 329 -14.29 -18.30 -10.08
N SER A 330 -13.48 -18.30 -9.01
CA SER A 330 -13.92 -18.57 -7.63
C SER A 330 -14.05 -17.32 -6.77
N GLY A 331 -13.89 -16.10 -7.35
CA GLY A 331 -14.11 -14.87 -6.61
C GLY A 331 -13.32 -13.66 -7.10
N VAL A 332 -13.38 -12.57 -6.33
CA VAL A 332 -12.72 -11.29 -6.61
C VAL A 332 -11.80 -10.93 -5.46
N ILE A 333 -10.60 -10.41 -5.79
CA ILE A 333 -9.66 -9.85 -4.81
C ILE A 333 -9.45 -8.36 -5.09
N LYS A 334 -9.52 -7.54 -4.06
CA LYS A 334 -9.23 -6.10 -4.11
C LYS A 334 -8.16 -5.77 -3.08
N LEU A 335 -7.24 -4.91 -3.47
CA LEU A 335 -6.22 -4.36 -2.59
C LEU A 335 -6.75 -3.09 -1.92
N TYR A 336 -6.57 -2.96 -0.61
CA TYR A 336 -6.91 -1.79 0.21
C TYR A 336 -8.38 -1.33 0.12
N GLU A 337 -9.32 -2.28 0.04
CA GLU A 337 -10.77 -1.97 -0.03
C GLU A 337 -11.26 -1.26 1.24
N PRO A 338 -11.89 -0.06 1.14
CA PRO A 338 -12.33 0.69 2.30
C PRO A 338 -13.44 0.00 3.08
N MET A 339 -13.19 -0.37 4.35
CA MET A 339 -14.19 -1.06 5.20
C MET A 339 -15.43 -0.23 5.51
N ARG A 340 -15.34 1.10 5.45
CA ARG A 340 -16.53 1.99 5.56
C ARG A 340 -17.64 1.68 4.56
N ARG A 341 -17.33 0.99 3.44
CA ARG A 341 -18.31 0.52 2.45
C ARG A 341 -18.98 -0.80 2.86
N HIS A 342 -18.38 -1.52 3.80
CA HIS A 342 -18.74 -2.88 4.21
C HIS A 342 -19.15 -2.97 5.69
N THR A 343 -19.31 -1.84 6.38
CA THR A 343 -19.87 -1.73 7.73
C THR A 343 -21.13 -0.90 7.72
N THR A 344 -22.08 -1.23 8.60
CA THR A 344 -23.34 -0.44 8.75
C THR A 344 -23.10 0.89 9.45
N MET A 345 -22.05 1.01 10.26
CA MET A 345 -21.58 2.26 10.87
C MET A 345 -20.97 3.22 9.82
N LYS A 346 -20.55 2.72 8.65
CA LYS A 346 -19.89 3.48 7.58
C LYS A 346 -18.58 4.16 8.01
N VAL A 347 -17.88 3.56 8.96
CA VAL A 347 -16.52 3.92 9.36
C VAL A 347 -15.57 2.76 9.15
N GLY A 348 -14.28 3.02 9.20
CA GLY A 348 -13.21 2.04 9.11
C GLY A 348 -12.26 2.23 7.94
N GLY A 349 -10.97 2.03 8.21
CA GLY A 349 -9.87 2.03 7.26
C GLY A 349 -9.95 0.89 6.26
N PRO A 350 -8.89 0.63 5.49
CA PRO A 350 -8.90 -0.39 4.45
C PRO A 350 -8.72 -1.81 4.98
N ALA A 351 -9.30 -2.79 4.28
CA ALA A 351 -8.83 -4.17 4.31
C ALA A 351 -7.60 -4.28 3.41
N GLN A 352 -6.48 -4.82 3.90
CA GLN A 352 -5.27 -4.99 3.09
C GLN A 352 -5.58 -5.83 1.84
N PHE A 353 -6.16 -7.02 2.04
CA PHE A 353 -6.66 -7.88 0.96
C PHE A 353 -8.14 -8.19 1.21
N TRP A 354 -9.03 -7.65 0.38
CA TRP A 354 -10.46 -7.95 0.42
C TRP A 354 -10.79 -9.03 -0.59
N ILE A 355 -11.37 -10.15 -0.13
CA ILE A 355 -11.72 -11.30 -0.97
C ILE A 355 -13.22 -11.55 -0.90
N GLU A 356 -13.87 -11.63 -2.06
CA GLU A 356 -15.27 -12.03 -2.24
C GLU A 356 -15.30 -13.42 -2.91
N PRO A 357 -15.18 -14.53 -2.17
CA PRO A 357 -15.20 -15.86 -2.74
C PRO A 357 -16.62 -16.22 -3.20
N THR A 358 -16.73 -17.05 -4.23
CA THR A 358 -18.01 -17.58 -4.76
C THR A 358 -18.17 -19.09 -4.55
N SER A 359 -17.09 -19.80 -4.21
CA SER A 359 -17.09 -21.23 -3.94
C SER A 359 -16.48 -21.57 -2.58
N VAL A 360 -17.01 -22.60 -1.94
CA VAL A 360 -16.52 -23.16 -0.66
C VAL A 360 -15.10 -23.70 -0.82
N ALA A 361 -14.82 -24.39 -1.93
CA ALA A 361 -13.49 -24.93 -2.21
C ALA A 361 -12.42 -23.84 -2.36
N GLY A 362 -12.74 -22.72 -3.04
CA GLY A 362 -11.85 -21.57 -3.15
C GLY A 362 -11.55 -20.95 -1.79
N LEU A 363 -12.59 -20.75 -0.96
CA LEU A 363 -12.42 -20.23 0.40
C LEU A 363 -11.57 -21.17 1.27
N ALA A 364 -11.76 -22.48 1.16
CA ALA A 364 -10.98 -23.45 1.92
C ALA A 364 -9.47 -23.37 1.60
N ARG A 365 -9.10 -23.18 0.33
CA ARG A 365 -7.70 -22.95 -0.07
C ARG A 365 -7.12 -21.66 0.52
N ILE A 366 -7.88 -20.57 0.52
CA ILE A 366 -7.45 -19.30 1.13
C ILE A 366 -7.25 -19.45 2.64
N VAL A 367 -8.18 -20.11 3.35
CA VAL A 367 -8.05 -20.35 4.80
C VAL A 367 -6.79 -21.17 5.09
N LYS A 368 -6.57 -22.25 4.36
CA LYS A 368 -5.38 -23.09 4.47
C LYS A 368 -4.10 -22.27 4.26
N TYR A 369 -4.03 -21.52 3.16
CA TYR A 369 -2.87 -20.66 2.86
C TYR A 369 -2.60 -19.65 3.99
N CYS A 370 -3.64 -18.97 4.49
CA CYS A 370 -3.48 -18.01 5.57
C CYS A 370 -2.95 -18.66 6.85
N SER A 371 -3.42 -19.86 7.17
CA SER A 371 -2.94 -20.66 8.31
C SER A 371 -1.47 -21.06 8.15
N GLU A 372 -1.09 -21.61 7.01
CA GLU A 372 0.28 -22.07 6.71
C GLU A 372 1.30 -20.92 6.65
N SER A 373 0.89 -19.76 6.12
CA SER A 373 1.77 -18.58 5.99
C SER A 373 1.78 -17.66 7.21
N GLY A 374 0.94 -17.94 8.23
CA GLY A 374 0.76 -17.05 9.37
C GLY A 374 0.06 -15.72 9.03
N MET A 375 -0.58 -15.62 7.85
CA MET A 375 -1.30 -14.42 7.43
C MET A 375 -2.62 -14.29 8.18
N PRO A 376 -2.90 -13.14 8.85
CA PRO A 376 -4.17 -12.94 9.52
C PRO A 376 -5.34 -13.05 8.55
N ILE A 377 -6.40 -13.76 8.97
CA ILE A 377 -7.65 -13.84 8.21
C ILE A 377 -8.83 -13.40 9.08
N ARG A 378 -9.74 -12.62 8.51
CA ARG A 378 -10.99 -12.17 9.13
C ARG A 378 -12.16 -12.40 8.20
N VAL A 379 -13.27 -12.90 8.75
CA VAL A 379 -14.51 -13.07 7.98
C VAL A 379 -15.46 -11.94 8.34
N VAL A 380 -15.96 -11.25 7.33
CA VAL A 380 -16.87 -10.12 7.47
C VAL A 380 -18.10 -10.38 6.60
N GLY A 381 -19.27 -10.43 7.21
CA GLY A 381 -20.53 -10.46 6.48
C GLY A 381 -21.01 -9.03 6.14
N ARG A 382 -22.13 -8.61 6.71
CA ARG A 382 -22.72 -7.26 6.51
C ARG A 382 -22.02 -6.17 7.35
N GLY A 383 -21.15 -6.52 8.29
CA GLY A 383 -20.49 -5.56 9.17
C GLY A 383 -21.43 -4.83 10.13
N SER A 384 -22.55 -5.46 10.53
CA SER A 384 -23.58 -4.82 11.35
C SER A 384 -23.27 -4.78 12.85
N ASN A 385 -22.24 -5.50 13.29
CA ASN A 385 -21.74 -5.48 14.66
C ASN A 385 -20.21 -5.25 14.69
N LEU A 386 -19.69 -4.47 13.71
CA LEU A 386 -18.25 -4.22 13.58
C LEU A 386 -17.95 -2.73 13.65
N LEU A 387 -16.93 -2.41 14.43
CA LEU A 387 -16.22 -1.14 14.41
C LEU A 387 -14.78 -1.39 13.94
N VAL A 388 -14.48 -0.99 12.72
CA VAL A 388 -13.14 -1.15 12.14
C VAL A 388 -12.34 0.12 12.38
N ARG A 389 -11.13 -0.01 12.97
CA ARG A 389 -10.22 1.11 13.22
C ARG A 389 -9.76 1.78 11.93
N ASP A 390 -9.35 3.04 12.02
CA ASP A 390 -9.05 3.89 10.86
C ASP A 390 -7.80 3.44 10.07
N GLY A 391 -6.83 2.80 10.71
CA GLY A 391 -5.67 2.20 10.02
C GLY A 391 -6.01 0.97 9.19
N GLY A 392 -7.13 0.30 9.49
CA GLY A 392 -7.65 -0.81 8.69
C GLY A 392 -7.37 -2.19 9.28
N ILE A 393 -7.56 -3.21 8.45
CA ILE A 393 -7.42 -4.63 8.83
C ILE A 393 -6.24 -5.24 8.08
N PRO A 394 -5.15 -5.63 8.75
CA PRO A 394 -4.03 -6.30 8.12
C PRO A 394 -4.41 -7.73 7.70
N GLY A 395 -3.76 -8.22 6.65
CA GLY A 395 -3.99 -9.54 6.10
C GLY A 395 -5.26 -9.65 5.26
N VAL A 396 -5.86 -10.82 5.26
CA VAL A 396 -7.00 -11.18 4.41
C VAL A 396 -8.32 -10.91 5.13
N VAL A 397 -9.21 -10.19 4.47
CA VAL A 397 -10.61 -10.03 4.88
C VAL A 397 -11.51 -10.72 3.85
N VAL A 398 -12.24 -11.74 4.28
CA VAL A 398 -13.13 -12.53 3.42
C VAL A 398 -14.58 -12.09 3.62
N ASN A 399 -15.29 -11.87 2.50
CA ASN A 399 -16.73 -11.56 2.49
C ASN A 399 -17.50 -12.63 1.70
N PRO A 400 -17.87 -13.77 2.32
CA PRO A 400 -18.54 -14.89 1.67
C PRO A 400 -20.04 -14.64 1.59
N VAL A 401 -20.49 -13.82 0.61
CA VAL A 401 -21.91 -13.41 0.47
C VAL A 401 -22.47 -13.67 -0.93
N LYS A 402 -21.67 -14.28 -1.81
CA LYS A 402 -22.03 -14.59 -3.20
C LYS A 402 -21.86 -16.10 -3.49
N GLY A 403 -22.35 -16.54 -4.66
CA GLY A 403 -22.22 -17.93 -5.09
C GLY A 403 -22.84 -18.90 -4.08
N GLU A 404 -22.17 -19.99 -3.80
CA GLU A 404 -22.61 -21.05 -2.86
C GLU A 404 -23.02 -20.51 -1.48
N PHE A 405 -22.42 -19.38 -1.04
CA PHE A 405 -22.72 -18.78 0.26
C PHE A 405 -24.06 -18.04 0.31
N SER A 406 -24.72 -17.80 -0.82
CA SER A 406 -26.01 -17.10 -0.91
C SER A 406 -27.21 -18.02 -1.17
N GLU A 407 -26.97 -19.32 -1.22
CA GLU A 407 -28.00 -20.32 -1.55
C GLU A 407 -28.92 -20.61 -0.36
N ILE A 408 -30.19 -20.88 -0.66
CA ILE A 408 -31.23 -21.33 0.29
C ILE A 408 -31.91 -22.56 -0.32
N HIS A 409 -31.93 -23.66 0.42
CA HIS A 409 -32.60 -24.89 0.03
C HIS A 409 -33.56 -25.33 1.12
N VAL A 410 -34.83 -25.51 0.77
CA VAL A 410 -35.88 -25.96 1.69
C VAL A 410 -36.16 -27.44 1.43
N GLU A 411 -36.13 -28.25 2.51
CA GLU A 411 -36.42 -29.69 2.44
C GLU A 411 -37.25 -30.10 3.67
N GLY A 412 -38.55 -30.34 3.44
CA GLY A 412 -39.48 -30.68 4.51
C GLY A 412 -39.61 -29.57 5.57
N ASP A 413 -39.25 -29.89 6.81
CA ASP A 413 -39.25 -28.95 7.94
C ASP A 413 -37.89 -28.25 8.15
N THR A 414 -36.94 -28.49 7.26
CA THR A 414 -35.58 -27.92 7.38
C THR A 414 -35.25 -26.97 6.23
N ILE A 415 -34.37 -26.01 6.53
CA ILE A 415 -33.85 -25.04 5.57
C ILE A 415 -32.32 -25.00 5.70
N ARG A 416 -31.62 -25.36 4.62
CA ARG A 416 -30.18 -25.12 4.51
C ARG A 416 -29.96 -23.73 3.94
N ALA A 417 -29.19 -22.91 4.64
CA ALA A 417 -28.85 -21.55 4.21
C ALA A 417 -27.34 -21.31 4.27
N GLY A 418 -26.79 -20.76 3.18
CA GLY A 418 -25.39 -20.33 3.12
C GLY A 418 -25.07 -19.19 4.09
N ALA A 419 -23.82 -19.09 4.54
CA ALA A 419 -23.38 -18.10 5.54
C ALA A 419 -23.59 -16.63 5.09
N GLY A 420 -23.63 -16.38 3.78
CA GLY A 420 -23.90 -15.07 3.18
C GLY A 420 -25.37 -14.69 3.10
N VAL A 421 -26.28 -15.61 3.34
CA VAL A 421 -27.74 -15.35 3.31
C VAL A 421 -28.09 -14.35 4.42
N LYS A 422 -28.88 -13.32 4.06
CA LYS A 422 -29.41 -12.37 5.05
C LYS A 422 -30.47 -13.05 5.92
N PHE A 423 -30.46 -12.83 7.23
CA PHE A 423 -31.46 -13.39 8.14
C PHE A 423 -32.90 -13.07 7.71
N LYS A 424 -33.14 -11.85 7.29
CA LYS A 424 -34.42 -11.45 6.70
C LYS A 424 -34.80 -12.28 5.45
N ALA A 425 -33.85 -12.70 4.61
CA ALA A 425 -34.14 -13.54 3.45
C ALA A 425 -34.43 -15.00 3.88
N LEU A 426 -33.76 -15.49 4.91
CA LEU A 426 -34.03 -16.79 5.52
C LEU A 426 -35.46 -16.81 6.13
N ALA A 427 -35.86 -15.77 6.87
CA ALA A 427 -37.22 -15.63 7.41
C ALA A 427 -38.29 -15.62 6.31
N ALA A 428 -38.04 -14.89 5.20
CA ALA A 428 -38.97 -14.86 4.08
C ALA A 428 -39.08 -16.21 3.35
N ALA A 429 -37.98 -16.95 3.19
CA ALA A 429 -37.98 -18.31 2.63
C ALA A 429 -38.75 -19.29 3.52
N ALA A 430 -38.57 -19.20 4.84
CA ALA A 430 -39.32 -20.00 5.80
C ALA A 430 -40.81 -19.70 5.74
N GLN A 431 -41.21 -18.44 5.71
CA GLN A 431 -42.62 -18.03 5.51
C GLN A 431 -43.21 -18.64 4.24
N SER A 432 -42.48 -18.50 3.11
CA SER A 432 -42.96 -19.04 1.81
C SER A 432 -43.10 -20.58 1.84
N ALA A 433 -42.38 -21.27 2.72
CA ALA A 433 -42.47 -22.71 2.94
C ALA A 433 -43.50 -23.10 4.04
N GLY A 434 -44.20 -22.16 4.66
CA GLY A 434 -45.13 -22.40 5.76
C GLY A 434 -44.43 -22.88 7.05
N LEU A 435 -43.20 -22.44 7.27
CA LEU A 435 -42.37 -22.80 8.42
C LEU A 435 -42.26 -21.62 9.39
N GLY A 436 -42.83 -21.74 10.57
CA GLY A 436 -42.69 -20.79 11.68
C GLY A 436 -41.44 -20.97 12.49
N ASN A 437 -41.26 -20.12 13.50
CA ASN A 437 -40.13 -19.94 14.41
C ASN A 437 -38.96 -19.16 13.81
N PHE A 438 -39.05 -18.63 12.57
CA PHE A 438 -38.06 -17.76 11.92
C PHE A 438 -38.44 -16.28 11.98
N GLU A 439 -39.61 -15.92 12.47
CA GLU A 439 -40.22 -14.59 12.40
C GLU A 439 -39.35 -13.53 13.12
N TRP A 440 -38.67 -13.90 14.18
CA TRP A 440 -37.77 -13.04 14.95
C TRP A 440 -36.53 -12.61 14.16
N MET A 441 -36.13 -13.38 13.13
CA MET A 441 -34.97 -13.09 12.27
C MET A 441 -35.18 -11.89 11.36
N GLU A 442 -36.44 -11.52 11.02
CA GLU A 442 -36.78 -10.36 10.20
C GLU A 442 -36.19 -9.06 10.77
N GLY A 443 -36.11 -8.96 12.10
CA GLY A 443 -35.59 -7.81 12.82
C GLY A 443 -34.08 -7.71 12.89
N ILE A 444 -33.28 -8.72 12.52
CA ILE A 444 -31.83 -8.74 12.72
C ILE A 444 -31.06 -8.36 11.46
N PRO A 445 -30.23 -7.30 11.48
CA PRO A 445 -29.49 -6.85 10.33
C PRO A 445 -28.17 -7.62 10.16
N GLY A 446 -28.19 -8.88 9.77
CA GLY A 446 -27.01 -9.70 9.63
C GLY A 446 -27.13 -10.76 8.55
N ASN A 447 -26.02 -11.46 8.32
CA ASN A 447 -25.97 -12.67 7.53
C ASN A 447 -25.95 -13.89 8.46
N VAL A 448 -26.35 -15.07 7.96
CA VAL A 448 -26.34 -16.34 8.69
C VAL A 448 -25.01 -16.58 9.39
N GLY A 449 -23.86 -16.46 8.69
CA GLY A 449 -22.56 -16.70 9.28
C GLY A 449 -22.21 -15.80 10.47
N GLY A 450 -22.52 -14.49 10.37
CA GLY A 450 -22.34 -13.56 11.49
C GLY A 450 -23.29 -13.86 12.66
N SER A 451 -24.52 -14.26 12.36
CA SER A 451 -25.51 -14.63 13.38
C SER A 451 -25.16 -15.94 14.10
N LEU A 452 -24.62 -16.92 13.39
CA LEU A 452 -24.04 -18.13 13.98
C LEU A 452 -22.87 -17.79 14.92
N ARG A 453 -21.91 -16.97 14.47
CA ARG A 453 -20.73 -16.58 15.25
C ARG A 453 -21.09 -15.89 16.57
N MET A 454 -22.14 -15.06 16.54
CA MET A 454 -22.58 -14.26 17.69
C MET A 454 -23.71 -14.92 18.49
N ASN A 455 -24.19 -16.10 18.09
CA ASN A 455 -25.45 -16.65 18.58
C ASN A 455 -26.50 -15.54 18.69
N ALA A 456 -26.71 -14.84 17.56
CA ALA A 456 -27.59 -13.66 17.52
C ALA A 456 -29.01 -14.04 17.94
N GLY A 457 -29.67 -13.15 18.68
CA GLY A 457 -31.03 -13.42 19.15
C GLY A 457 -31.86 -12.16 19.31
N ALA A 458 -33.16 -12.35 19.29
CA ALA A 458 -34.18 -11.33 19.53
C ALA A 458 -35.50 -12.00 19.97
N MET A 459 -36.33 -11.26 20.72
CA MET A 459 -37.69 -11.70 21.11
C MET A 459 -37.72 -13.03 21.88
N GLY A 460 -36.67 -13.32 22.64
CA GLY A 460 -36.57 -14.55 23.42
C GLY A 460 -36.02 -15.77 22.68
N TRP A 461 -35.63 -15.61 21.43
CA TRP A 461 -35.02 -16.63 20.60
C TRP A 461 -33.54 -16.32 20.34
N GLU A 462 -32.72 -17.38 20.17
CA GLU A 462 -31.33 -17.34 19.73
C GLU A 462 -31.12 -18.23 18.51
N THR A 463 -30.08 -17.95 17.72
CA THR A 463 -29.78 -18.66 16.46
C THR A 463 -29.70 -20.19 16.67
N PHE A 464 -29.01 -20.61 17.75
CA PHE A 464 -28.82 -22.04 18.03
C PHE A 464 -30.05 -22.77 18.59
N ASP A 465 -31.16 -22.08 18.88
CA ASP A 465 -32.44 -22.75 19.20
C ASP A 465 -33.01 -23.52 18.01
N GLN A 466 -32.64 -23.13 16.78
CA GLN A 466 -33.17 -23.69 15.54
C GLN A 466 -32.10 -24.38 14.66
N VAL A 467 -30.81 -24.22 14.97
CA VAL A 467 -29.73 -24.86 14.25
C VAL A 467 -29.78 -26.36 14.45
N VAL A 468 -29.69 -27.14 13.36
CA VAL A 468 -29.53 -28.59 13.34
C VAL A 468 -28.07 -28.96 13.16
N SER A 469 -27.39 -28.35 12.17
CA SER A 469 -25.97 -28.54 11.89
C SER A 469 -25.36 -27.27 11.29
N VAL A 470 -24.03 -27.15 11.39
CA VAL A 470 -23.24 -26.08 10.78
C VAL A 470 -22.12 -26.71 9.97
N THR A 471 -22.04 -26.35 8.69
CA THR A 471 -20.87 -26.63 7.84
C THR A 471 -19.87 -25.48 7.99
N MET A 472 -18.60 -25.82 8.27
CA MET A 472 -17.54 -24.85 8.49
C MET A 472 -16.21 -25.31 7.86
N ILE A 473 -15.30 -24.37 7.62
CA ILE A 473 -13.92 -24.64 7.21
C ILE A 473 -13.03 -24.44 8.44
N ASP A 474 -12.24 -25.45 8.75
CA ASP A 474 -11.25 -25.38 9.84
C ASP A 474 -9.94 -24.69 9.41
N ALA A 475 -9.00 -24.52 10.36
CA ALA A 475 -7.72 -23.85 10.10
C ALA A 475 -6.85 -24.59 9.06
N GLU A 476 -7.05 -25.89 8.87
CA GLU A 476 -6.35 -26.71 7.87
C GLU A 476 -7.04 -26.68 6.49
N GLY A 477 -8.12 -25.90 6.34
CA GLY A 477 -8.88 -25.79 5.10
C GLY A 477 -9.81 -27.00 4.86
N ARG A 478 -10.09 -27.86 5.86
CA ARG A 478 -11.01 -28.98 5.71
C ARG A 478 -12.43 -28.51 5.93
N ILE A 479 -13.34 -28.99 5.11
CA ILE A 479 -14.77 -28.75 5.24
C ILE A 479 -15.33 -29.79 6.21
N VAL A 480 -15.87 -29.34 7.34
CA VAL A 480 -16.43 -30.18 8.39
C VAL A 480 -17.87 -29.77 8.67
N GLU A 481 -18.75 -30.73 8.91
CA GLU A 481 -20.11 -30.50 9.40
C GLU A 481 -20.19 -30.96 10.85
N LYS A 482 -20.75 -30.11 11.73
CA LYS A 482 -21.00 -30.42 13.14
C LYS A 482 -22.46 -30.24 13.44
N THR A 483 -23.03 -31.17 14.23
CA THR A 483 -24.38 -31.02 14.76
C THR A 483 -24.43 -29.95 15.84
N ARG A 484 -25.62 -29.49 16.18
CA ARG A 484 -25.84 -28.50 17.24
C ARG A 484 -25.21 -28.93 18.56
N GLU A 485 -25.34 -30.21 18.92
CA GLU A 485 -24.88 -30.81 20.18
C GLU A 485 -23.34 -30.83 20.29
N GLU A 486 -22.65 -30.84 19.15
CA GLU A 486 -21.18 -30.82 19.07
C GLU A 486 -20.62 -29.40 19.15
N ILE A 487 -21.48 -28.36 19.07
CA ILE A 487 -21.07 -26.96 19.08
C ILE A 487 -21.44 -26.30 20.39
N ARG A 488 -20.46 -25.83 21.16
CA ARG A 488 -20.68 -25.02 22.34
C ARG A 488 -21.15 -23.62 21.96
N HIS A 489 -22.24 -23.19 22.57
CA HIS A 489 -22.79 -21.85 22.32
C HIS A 489 -23.24 -21.21 23.62
N HIS A 490 -23.05 -19.89 23.70
CA HIS A 490 -23.39 -19.06 24.86
C HIS A 490 -24.00 -17.75 24.36
N TYR A 491 -24.50 -16.94 25.26
CA TYR A 491 -24.97 -15.61 24.96
C TYR A 491 -23.87 -14.79 24.23
N ARG A 492 -24.12 -14.40 22.98
CA ARG A 492 -23.21 -13.62 22.12
C ARG A 492 -21.83 -14.27 21.87
N ASN A 493 -21.71 -15.59 22.04
CA ASN A 493 -20.44 -16.27 21.82
C ASN A 493 -20.58 -17.73 21.37
N VAL A 494 -19.89 -18.10 20.29
CA VAL A 494 -19.73 -19.47 19.80
C VAL A 494 -18.25 -19.73 19.61
N PRO A 495 -17.55 -20.36 20.58
CA PRO A 495 -16.10 -20.52 20.57
C PRO A 495 -15.54 -21.22 19.33
N GLU A 496 -16.20 -22.27 18.84
CA GLU A 496 -15.79 -22.99 17.64
C GLU A 496 -15.72 -22.10 16.41
N LEU A 497 -16.65 -21.15 16.27
CA LEU A 497 -16.70 -20.21 15.16
C LEU A 497 -15.80 -18.97 15.36
N ALA A 498 -15.00 -18.93 16.45
CA ALA A 498 -13.93 -17.96 16.60
C ALA A 498 -12.72 -18.28 15.71
N HIS A 499 -12.50 -19.56 15.43
CA HIS A 499 -11.34 -20.08 14.74
C HIS A 499 -11.68 -20.78 13.41
N ASN A 500 -12.96 -21.08 13.17
CA ASN A 500 -13.44 -21.73 11.98
C ASN A 500 -14.36 -20.79 11.18
N VAL A 501 -14.41 -20.96 9.87
CA VAL A 501 -15.23 -20.13 8.97
C VAL A 501 -16.55 -20.84 8.67
N ALA A 502 -17.67 -20.31 9.15
CA ALA A 502 -18.98 -20.84 8.82
C ALA A 502 -19.27 -20.70 7.31
N VAL A 503 -19.74 -21.76 6.69
CA VAL A 503 -20.09 -21.86 5.26
C VAL A 503 -21.59 -21.91 5.05
N SER A 504 -22.30 -22.74 5.78
CA SER A 504 -23.74 -22.90 5.75
C SER A 504 -24.26 -23.48 7.08
N ALA A 505 -25.56 -23.38 7.32
CA ALA A 505 -26.21 -24.08 8.41
C ALA A 505 -27.55 -24.64 7.96
N VAL A 506 -27.99 -25.73 8.62
CA VAL A 506 -29.33 -26.30 8.52
C VAL A 506 -30.11 -25.84 9.74
N PHE A 507 -31.28 -25.29 9.46
CA PHE A 507 -32.23 -24.83 10.50
C PHE A 507 -33.49 -25.66 10.42
N ARG A 508 -34.18 -25.83 11.56
CA ARG A 508 -35.48 -26.53 11.62
C ARG A 508 -36.58 -25.56 12.00
N GLY A 509 -37.68 -25.61 11.24
CA GLY A 509 -38.91 -24.87 11.47
C GLY A 509 -40.05 -25.79 11.96
N VAL A 510 -41.18 -25.17 12.23
CA VAL A 510 -42.43 -25.87 12.58
C VAL A 510 -43.50 -25.46 11.59
N PRO A 511 -44.24 -26.39 10.99
CA PRO A 511 -45.35 -26.05 10.13
C PRO A 511 -46.34 -25.07 10.79
N LYS A 512 -46.60 -23.95 10.11
CA LYS A 512 -47.42 -22.86 10.66
C LYS A 512 -48.17 -22.12 9.52
N PRO A 513 -49.43 -21.70 9.72
CA PRO A 513 -50.14 -20.94 8.72
C PRO A 513 -49.45 -19.63 8.33
N ASP A 514 -49.40 -19.29 7.04
CA ASP A 514 -48.74 -18.08 6.53
C ASP A 514 -49.25 -16.80 7.19
N ALA A 515 -50.55 -16.69 7.45
CA ALA A 515 -51.14 -15.52 8.09
C ALA A 515 -50.59 -15.26 9.51
N GLU A 516 -50.35 -16.33 10.30
CA GLU A 516 -49.77 -16.22 11.65
C GLU A 516 -48.28 -15.82 11.59
N ILE A 517 -47.54 -16.39 10.62
CA ILE A 517 -46.12 -16.02 10.40
C ILE A 517 -46.03 -14.53 10.00
N ALA A 518 -46.88 -14.10 9.04
CA ALA A 518 -46.91 -12.72 8.55
C ALA A 518 -47.24 -11.72 9.67
N GLU A 519 -48.18 -12.02 10.55
CA GLU A 519 -48.55 -11.17 11.69
C GLU A 519 -47.35 -10.93 12.62
N VAL A 520 -46.63 -12.01 13.04
CA VAL A 520 -45.46 -11.91 13.92
C VAL A 520 -44.30 -11.17 13.24
N MET A 521 -44.04 -11.43 11.95
CA MET A 521 -43.02 -10.72 11.20
C MET A 521 -43.29 -9.22 11.08
N ASN A 522 -44.57 -8.84 10.83
CA ASN A 522 -44.96 -7.43 10.75
C ASN A 522 -44.83 -6.74 12.12
N ALA A 523 -45.23 -7.39 13.21
CA ALA A 523 -45.06 -6.88 14.57
C ALA A 523 -43.57 -6.68 14.92
N SER A 524 -42.74 -7.63 14.55
CA SER A 524 -41.26 -7.54 14.73
C SER A 524 -40.67 -6.35 13.98
N LYS A 525 -41.08 -6.16 12.72
CA LYS A 525 -40.63 -5.07 11.88
C LYS A 525 -41.03 -3.69 12.43
N GLU A 526 -42.27 -3.56 12.89
CA GLU A 526 -42.80 -2.30 13.44
C GLU A 526 -42.11 -1.95 14.77
N LYS A 527 -41.97 -2.92 15.68
CA LYS A 527 -41.27 -2.74 16.94
C LYS A 527 -39.83 -2.24 16.72
N ARG A 528 -39.13 -2.81 15.74
CA ARG A 528 -37.78 -2.37 15.42
C ARG A 528 -37.75 -0.95 14.88
N ARG A 529 -38.66 -0.62 13.94
CA ARG A 529 -38.72 0.70 13.32
C ARG A 529 -38.98 1.81 14.33
N SER A 530 -39.78 1.52 15.38
CA SER A 530 -40.11 2.49 16.42
C SER A 530 -39.02 2.64 17.49
N SER A 531 -38.15 1.60 17.69
CA SER A 531 -37.20 1.56 18.81
C SER A 531 -35.74 1.72 18.43
N GLN A 532 -35.40 1.72 17.14
CA GLN A 532 -34.00 1.80 16.69
C GLN A 532 -33.78 2.94 15.69
N PRO A 533 -32.58 3.61 15.74
CA PRO A 533 -32.29 4.70 14.82
C PRO A 533 -32.15 4.19 13.37
N VAL A 534 -32.54 5.01 12.44
CA VAL A 534 -32.34 4.76 10.98
C VAL A 534 -30.92 5.15 10.54
N ALA A 535 -30.27 6.02 11.28
CA ALA A 535 -28.92 6.50 11.00
C ALA A 535 -27.88 5.36 11.01
N ALA A 536 -26.76 5.58 10.32
CA ALA A 536 -25.68 4.61 10.24
C ALA A 536 -25.11 4.29 11.64
N SER A 537 -25.15 3.00 12.03
CA SER A 537 -24.75 2.52 13.36
C SER A 537 -24.30 1.06 13.29
N ALA A 538 -23.68 0.57 14.36
CA ALA A 538 -23.26 -0.83 14.49
C ALA A 538 -24.20 -1.66 15.41
N GLY A 539 -25.43 -1.24 15.60
CA GLY A 539 -26.34 -1.86 16.59
C GLY A 539 -26.05 -1.39 18.01
N CYS A 540 -26.34 -2.27 18.99
CA CYS A 540 -26.01 -2.01 20.39
C CYS A 540 -24.51 -1.96 20.59
N ILE A 541 -24.04 -0.91 21.27
CA ILE A 541 -22.62 -0.71 21.54
C ILE A 541 -22.15 -1.54 22.76
N PHE A 542 -22.99 -1.61 23.79
CA PHE A 542 -22.66 -2.26 25.05
C PHE A 542 -23.55 -3.48 25.30
N LYS A 543 -22.99 -4.50 25.94
CA LYS A 543 -23.76 -5.59 26.53
C LYS A 543 -24.59 -5.04 27.69
N ASN A 544 -25.73 -5.67 27.97
CA ASN A 544 -26.51 -5.31 29.14
C ASN A 544 -25.80 -5.76 30.41
N PRO A 545 -25.48 -4.85 31.34
CA PRO A 545 -24.99 -5.22 32.65
C PRO A 545 -26.09 -5.92 33.49
N GLU A 546 -25.69 -6.54 34.60
CA GLU A 546 -26.62 -7.24 35.44
C GLU A 546 -27.69 -6.30 36.03
N GLY A 547 -28.94 -6.66 35.88
CA GLY A 547 -30.08 -5.95 36.48
C GLY A 547 -30.61 -4.73 35.73
N ILE A 548 -29.91 -4.23 34.68
CA ILE A 548 -30.35 -3.07 33.93
C ILE A 548 -29.95 -3.16 32.43
N GLY A 549 -30.79 -2.64 31.53
CA GLY A 549 -30.44 -2.50 30.15
C GLY A 549 -29.42 -1.38 29.91
N ALA A 550 -28.36 -1.62 29.14
CA ALA A 550 -27.34 -0.60 28.85
C ALA A 550 -27.91 0.67 28.22
N GLY A 551 -28.95 0.53 27.34
CA GLY A 551 -29.61 1.68 26.72
C GLY A 551 -30.40 2.52 27.74
N GLN A 552 -31.07 1.86 28.69
CA GLN A 552 -31.77 2.50 29.80
C GLN A 552 -30.78 3.23 30.71
N LEU A 553 -29.67 2.61 31.06
CA LEU A 553 -28.62 3.20 31.91
C LEU A 553 -28.06 4.51 31.27
N VAL A 554 -27.73 4.48 29.99
CA VAL A 554 -27.25 5.66 29.24
C VAL A 554 -28.30 6.75 29.16
N ASP A 555 -29.58 6.39 29.03
CA ASP A 555 -30.71 7.33 28.99
C ASP A 555 -30.94 8.00 30.37
N GLU A 556 -31.00 7.20 31.46
CA GLU A 556 -31.14 7.70 32.84
C GLU A 556 -30.02 8.66 33.25
N MET A 557 -28.81 8.49 32.69
CA MET A 557 -27.68 9.36 32.92
C MET A 557 -27.65 10.61 32.02
N GLY A 558 -28.65 10.80 31.17
CA GLY A 558 -28.75 11.95 30.28
C GLY A 558 -27.67 12.01 29.19
N LEU A 559 -27.11 10.86 28.81
CA LEU A 559 -26.00 10.78 27.83
C LEU A 559 -26.48 10.70 26.37
N LYS A 560 -27.81 10.66 26.10
CA LYS A 560 -28.32 10.81 24.72
C LYS A 560 -27.83 12.12 24.12
N THR A 561 -27.57 12.12 22.82
CA THR A 561 -26.99 13.25 22.05
C THR A 561 -25.55 13.66 22.41
N LYS A 562 -24.94 13.03 23.44
CA LYS A 562 -23.50 13.24 23.68
C LYS A 562 -22.69 12.86 22.45
N SER A 563 -21.75 13.69 22.06
CA SER A 563 -20.99 13.53 20.80
C SER A 563 -19.49 13.73 20.98
N VAL A 564 -18.72 13.06 20.12
CA VAL A 564 -17.28 13.28 19.91
C VAL A 564 -17.07 13.30 18.39
N GLY A 565 -16.51 14.39 17.87
CA GLY A 565 -16.41 14.61 16.43
C GLY A 565 -17.78 14.49 15.74
N ASN A 566 -17.89 13.58 14.78
CA ASN A 566 -19.16 13.30 14.07
C ASN A 566 -19.83 11.98 14.52
N ALA A 567 -19.49 11.45 15.67
CA ALA A 567 -20.18 10.34 16.32
C ALA A 567 -21.03 10.84 17.48
N SER A 568 -22.27 10.40 17.59
CA SER A 568 -23.20 10.81 18.66
C SER A 568 -24.01 9.63 19.21
N VAL A 569 -24.41 9.71 20.49
CA VAL A 569 -25.38 8.80 21.09
C VAL A 569 -26.75 9.12 20.51
N SER A 570 -27.44 8.10 20.01
CA SER A 570 -28.76 8.27 19.37
C SER A 570 -29.81 8.84 20.34
N GLU A 571 -30.60 9.79 19.85
CA GLU A 571 -31.78 10.31 20.57
C GLU A 571 -32.85 9.23 20.78
N VAL A 572 -32.95 8.24 19.85
CA VAL A 572 -33.96 7.18 19.88
C VAL A 572 -33.62 6.11 20.90
N HIS A 573 -32.32 5.70 20.97
CA HIS A 573 -31.92 4.56 21.81
C HIS A 573 -30.52 4.78 22.41
N GLY A 574 -30.41 4.86 23.74
CA GLY A 574 -29.17 5.17 24.45
C GLY A 574 -28.01 4.19 24.22
N ASN A 575 -28.27 2.95 23.79
CA ASN A 575 -27.20 1.98 23.46
C ASN A 575 -26.77 1.99 21.98
N PHE A 576 -27.13 3.03 21.22
CA PHE A 576 -26.71 3.19 19.82
C PHE A 576 -25.86 4.44 19.68
N ILE A 577 -24.69 4.29 19.07
CA ILE A 577 -23.90 5.40 18.56
C ILE A 577 -24.17 5.48 17.06
N VAL A 578 -24.45 6.68 16.57
CA VAL A 578 -24.74 6.98 15.17
C VAL A 578 -23.64 7.82 14.55
N ASN A 579 -23.36 7.57 13.26
CA ASN A 579 -22.47 8.36 12.44
C ASN A 579 -23.27 9.45 11.73
N GLU A 580 -22.97 10.69 12.00
CA GLU A 580 -23.63 11.88 11.41
C GLU A 580 -23.11 12.22 10.00
N GLY A 581 -22.40 11.29 9.36
CA GLY A 581 -21.99 11.35 7.96
C GLY A 581 -20.47 11.41 7.74
N ARG A 582 -19.69 11.90 8.72
CA ARG A 582 -18.22 12.03 8.59
C ARG A 582 -17.45 11.51 9.80
N ALA A 583 -18.06 10.69 10.65
CA ALA A 583 -17.36 10.11 11.80
C ALA A 583 -16.19 9.24 11.35
N THR A 584 -15.10 9.30 12.11
CA THR A 584 -14.00 8.36 12.07
C THR A 584 -14.25 7.23 13.05
N ALA A 585 -13.50 6.12 12.94
CA ALA A 585 -13.55 5.09 13.97
C ALA A 585 -13.02 5.61 15.32
N ARG A 586 -12.07 6.54 15.27
CA ARG A 586 -11.54 7.21 16.45
C ARG A 586 -12.61 7.99 17.21
N ASP A 587 -13.44 8.79 16.51
CA ASP A 587 -14.56 9.51 17.13
C ASP A 587 -15.49 8.56 17.92
N VAL A 588 -15.82 7.40 17.30
CA VAL A 588 -16.69 6.39 17.92
C VAL A 588 -16.00 5.75 19.16
N LEU A 589 -14.71 5.43 19.05
CA LEU A 589 -13.94 4.83 20.15
C LEU A 589 -13.79 5.78 21.34
N ASP A 590 -13.52 7.04 21.06
CA ASP A 590 -13.38 8.07 22.09
C ASP A 590 -14.72 8.32 22.80
N LEU A 591 -15.84 8.37 22.05
CA LEU A 591 -17.19 8.44 22.63
C LEU A 591 -17.53 7.22 23.51
N ILE A 592 -17.17 5.99 23.07
CA ILE A 592 -17.32 4.77 23.87
C ILE A 592 -16.52 4.88 25.16
N ALA A 593 -15.27 5.36 25.10
CA ALA A 593 -14.40 5.51 26.25
C ALA A 593 -14.97 6.52 27.27
N GLU A 594 -15.49 7.68 26.78
CA GLU A 594 -16.12 8.68 27.62
C GLU A 594 -17.37 8.13 28.34
N ILE A 595 -18.27 7.43 27.60
CA ILE A 595 -19.47 6.84 28.19
C ILE A 595 -19.09 5.83 29.29
N LYS A 596 -18.11 4.95 29.01
CA LYS A 596 -17.61 3.98 30.01
C LYS A 596 -17.06 4.66 31.26
N ALA A 597 -16.30 5.73 31.09
CA ALA A 597 -15.72 6.48 32.20
C ALA A 597 -16.81 7.11 33.08
N ILE A 598 -17.80 7.77 32.48
CA ILE A 598 -18.90 8.42 33.19
C ILE A 598 -19.75 7.37 33.94
N VAL A 599 -20.11 6.26 33.28
CA VAL A 599 -20.92 5.20 33.90
C VAL A 599 -20.20 4.55 35.09
N ARG A 600 -18.89 4.31 34.94
CA ARG A 600 -18.07 3.79 36.03
C ARG A 600 -17.97 4.76 37.21
N GLU A 601 -17.76 6.04 36.95
CA GLU A 601 -17.62 7.06 37.98
C GLU A 601 -18.93 7.30 38.75
N GLU A 602 -20.07 7.37 38.07
CA GLU A 602 -21.35 7.74 38.68
C GLU A 602 -22.14 6.55 39.22
N ARG A 603 -21.96 5.34 38.66
CA ARG A 603 -22.76 4.14 39.00
C ARG A 603 -21.92 2.95 39.45
N GLY A 604 -20.58 3.01 39.32
CA GLY A 604 -19.71 1.88 39.67
C GLY A 604 -19.85 0.67 38.72
N ILE A 605 -20.45 0.84 37.53
CA ILE A 605 -20.71 -0.23 36.57
C ILE A 605 -19.65 -0.20 35.46
N GLU A 606 -18.99 -1.34 35.24
CA GLU A 606 -18.08 -1.53 34.11
C GLU A 606 -18.85 -2.00 32.87
N LEU A 607 -19.01 -1.13 31.87
CA LEU A 607 -19.66 -1.47 30.60
C LEU A 607 -18.71 -2.28 29.70
N GLU A 608 -19.18 -3.42 29.20
CA GLU A 608 -18.50 -4.19 28.17
C GLU A 608 -19.08 -3.88 26.77
N THR A 609 -18.21 -3.79 25.76
CA THR A 609 -18.68 -3.61 24.37
C THR A 609 -19.28 -4.89 23.82
N GLU A 610 -20.46 -4.79 23.20
CA GLU A 610 -21.05 -5.84 22.36
C GLU A 610 -20.51 -5.72 20.93
N VAL A 611 -20.31 -4.48 20.44
CA VAL A 611 -19.69 -4.23 19.14
C VAL A 611 -18.27 -4.78 19.10
N GLN A 612 -17.95 -5.49 18.02
CA GLN A 612 -16.61 -6.05 17.82
C GLN A 612 -15.67 -4.99 17.24
N ILE A 613 -14.68 -4.58 18.02
CA ILE A 613 -13.64 -3.63 17.59
C ILE A 613 -12.51 -4.43 16.95
N ILE A 614 -12.21 -4.17 15.69
CA ILE A 614 -11.19 -4.88 14.91
C ILE A 614 -10.31 -3.91 14.12
N GLY A 615 -9.15 -4.41 13.68
CA GLY A 615 -8.18 -3.61 12.93
C GLY A 615 -7.18 -2.91 13.84
N GLN A 616 -6.41 -2.01 13.26
CA GLN A 616 -5.31 -1.28 13.90
C GLN A 616 -5.41 0.21 13.60
N ASP A 617 -4.70 1.03 14.38
CA ASP A 617 -4.68 2.48 14.18
C ASP A 617 -3.65 2.91 13.13
N GLU A 618 -2.52 2.18 13.03
CA GLU A 618 -1.53 2.39 11.99
C GLU A 618 -2.01 1.86 10.62
N PRO A 619 -1.69 2.53 9.51
CA PRO A 619 -2.07 2.10 8.17
C PRO A 619 -1.60 0.67 7.84
N VAL A 620 -2.50 -0.14 7.24
CA VAL A 620 -2.18 -1.50 6.78
C VAL A 620 -1.26 -1.51 5.58
#